data_11d6fec8b0551bfc9f7c7cbcf3a5af17
#
_entry.id   11d6fec8b0551bfc9f7c7cbcf3a5af17
#
_cell.length_a   1.000
_cell.length_b   1.000
_cell.length_c   1.000
_cell.angle_alpha   90.00
_cell.angle_beta   90.00
_cell.angle_gamma   90.00
#
_symmetry.space_group_name_H-M   'P 1'
#
loop_
_entity.id
_entity.type
_entity.pdbx_description
1 polymer ?
#
loop_
_entity_poly.entity_id
_entity_poly.type
_entity_poly.pdbx_seq_one_letter_code
_entity_poly.pdbx_strand_id
1 'polypeptide(L)'
;MDPRLNRRDFLLASSAFIATTALIGCESAPSASPVPTPSTPSAPTSPTPIPVAGSAFPLIADTASRLDVAKAKALYAQGVKTVFRYYSQLPPSLPGKDLQPEEARIIFGEGLSIGSVFQHYNNCFRTFENNWGKEDAEQALRMAEAAGQPEGSAIYFGVDADWPYSAMRDPIIKYFEDVKRAFEGTNIAVGIYSNGCICNAVREKGLAQYFWLSGSTGHSGTQAFYNTGNWTLFQNALDIALSPVGYAIDTNLANPATQGYFGQWFDKGARLASHIAADVQSAFSSRAFLRANTEIVQDLNPGAASLVNVRKDQNVRRLETSGDKVKVVTQEGGARAGARAITGWVPAASLAPLDRFPDNTSNYGLCGAPTAVSDTAKYQNCDRATSRLR
;
A
#
# COMPACT_ATOMS: atom_id res chain seq x y z
N MET A 1 23.04 5.79 -11.06
CA MET A 1 21.89 5.59 -10.15
C MET A 1 21.70 4.09 -10.00
N ASP A 2 21.89 3.56 -8.81
CA ASP A 2 21.77 2.12 -8.52
C ASP A 2 20.30 1.72 -8.65
N PRO A 3 19.92 0.76 -9.51
CA PRO A 3 18.53 0.34 -9.70
C PRO A 3 17.92 -0.41 -8.50
N ARG A 4 18.63 -0.51 -7.39
CA ARG A 4 18.24 -1.25 -6.18
C ARG A 4 17.70 -0.39 -5.06
N LEU A 5 17.56 0.94 -5.24
CA LEU A 5 16.93 1.79 -4.23
C LEU A 5 15.42 1.49 -4.15
N ASN A 6 14.97 1.10 -2.97
CA ASN A 6 13.57 0.86 -2.67
C ASN A 6 12.81 2.18 -2.77
N ARG A 7 11.70 2.20 -3.50
CA ARG A 7 10.88 3.40 -3.75
C ARG A 7 10.40 4.09 -2.46
N ARG A 8 10.25 3.34 -1.37
CA ARG A 8 9.88 3.88 -0.06
C ARG A 8 10.98 4.73 0.60
N ASP A 9 12.24 4.49 0.28
CA ASP A 9 13.34 5.29 0.81
C ASP A 9 13.33 6.73 0.26
N PHE A 10 12.76 6.91 -0.94
CA PHE A 10 12.65 8.21 -1.60
C PHE A 10 11.56 9.10 -0.98
N LEU A 11 10.48 8.53 -0.46
CA LEU A 11 9.41 9.30 0.20
C LEU A 11 9.84 9.91 1.53
N LEU A 12 10.77 9.27 2.23
CA LEU A 12 11.32 9.81 3.50
C LEU A 12 12.20 11.06 3.28
N ALA A 13 12.74 11.25 2.08
CA ALA A 13 13.58 12.40 1.73
C ALA A 13 12.80 13.63 1.22
N SER A 14 11.61 13.43 0.69
CA SER A 14 10.84 14.48 0.02
C SER A 14 9.93 15.32 0.92
N SER A 15 9.72 14.91 2.17
CA SER A 15 8.84 15.63 3.11
C SER A 15 9.51 16.79 3.86
N ALA A 16 10.77 17.15 3.56
CA ALA A 16 11.57 18.11 4.33
C ALA A 16 11.71 19.48 3.67
N PHE A 17 10.93 19.83 2.65
CA PHE A 17 10.98 21.17 2.05
C PHE A 17 9.62 21.87 2.13
N ILE A 18 9.32 22.48 3.28
CA ILE A 18 8.44 23.63 3.36
C ILE A 18 9.32 24.81 3.76
N ALA A 19 9.58 25.66 2.78
CA ALA A 19 10.35 26.87 2.95
C ALA A 19 9.58 27.91 3.77
N THR A 20 10.15 28.36 4.84
CA THR A 20 9.84 29.61 5.53
C THR A 20 10.20 30.80 4.64
N THR A 21 9.23 31.52 4.16
CA THR A 21 9.45 32.88 3.62
C THR A 21 9.10 33.90 4.68
N ALA A 22 10.12 34.65 5.08
CA ALA A 22 10.04 35.75 6.00
C ALA A 22 9.30 36.94 5.41
N LEU A 23 8.46 37.56 6.24
CA LEU A 23 7.85 38.86 6.01
C LEU A 23 8.89 39.96 6.14
N ILE A 24 9.05 40.77 5.11
CA ILE A 24 9.64 42.11 5.22
C ILE A 24 8.54 43.09 4.78
N GLY A 25 8.15 43.94 5.70
CA GLY A 25 7.27 45.03 5.42
C GLY A 25 7.98 46.21 4.73
N CYS A 26 7.24 47.01 3.99
CA CYS A 26 7.41 48.45 3.98
C CYS A 26 6.36 49.16 3.12
N GLU A 27 5.75 50.10 3.74
CA GLU A 27 5.42 51.48 3.33
C GLU A 27 4.48 51.79 2.18
N SER A 28 3.50 52.55 2.55
CA SER A 28 2.45 53.21 1.81
C SER A 28 2.94 54.40 0.93
N ALA A 29 2.38 54.56 -0.26
CA ALA A 29 2.29 55.79 -0.99
C ALA A 29 1.12 55.78 -1.99
N PRO A 30 0.65 56.88 -2.57
CA PRO A 30 -0.78 57.22 -2.54
C PRO A 30 -1.55 56.88 -3.83
N SER A 31 -2.87 56.88 -3.64
CA SER A 31 -3.99 56.80 -4.56
C SER A 31 -3.79 57.44 -5.96
N ALA A 32 -3.97 56.65 -7.00
CA ALA A 32 -4.36 57.12 -8.34
C ALA A 32 -5.59 56.31 -8.81
N SER A 33 -6.55 57.03 -9.36
CA SER A 33 -7.84 56.54 -9.83
C SER A 33 -7.72 55.49 -10.96
N PRO A 34 -8.61 54.50 -11.07
CA PRO A 34 -8.49 53.42 -12.00
C PRO A 34 -8.93 53.82 -13.42
N VAL A 35 -8.06 53.50 -14.37
CA VAL A 35 -8.40 53.40 -15.77
C VAL A 35 -9.06 52.02 -16.03
N PRO A 36 -10.14 51.92 -16.82
CA PRO A 36 -10.78 50.62 -17.06
C PRO A 36 -9.89 49.76 -17.94
N THR A 37 -9.48 48.63 -17.40
CA THR A 37 -8.74 47.59 -18.11
C THR A 37 -9.68 46.78 -19.02
N PRO A 38 -9.31 46.45 -20.27
CA PRO A 38 -10.11 45.55 -21.10
C PRO A 38 -10.14 44.13 -20.48
N SER A 39 -11.33 43.56 -20.44
CA SER A 39 -11.57 42.22 -19.96
C SER A 39 -10.80 41.19 -20.79
N THR A 40 -9.84 40.52 -20.14
CA THR A 40 -9.15 39.34 -20.71
C THR A 40 -10.17 38.22 -20.85
N PRO A 41 -10.23 37.50 -21.98
CA PRO A 41 -11.11 36.35 -22.13
C PRO A 41 -10.71 35.28 -21.08
N SER A 42 -11.69 34.78 -20.33
CA SER A 42 -11.51 33.69 -19.37
C SER A 42 -10.86 32.49 -20.04
N ALA A 43 -9.75 32.02 -19.49
CA ALA A 43 -9.16 30.76 -19.90
C ALA A 43 -10.20 29.64 -19.79
N PRO A 44 -10.22 28.69 -20.73
CA PRO A 44 -11.16 27.58 -20.65
C PRO A 44 -10.94 26.83 -19.34
N THR A 45 -11.98 26.78 -18.52
CA THR A 45 -12.03 25.97 -17.31
C THR A 45 -11.73 24.53 -17.71
N SER A 46 -10.63 23.98 -17.20
CA SER A 46 -10.35 22.56 -17.33
C SER A 46 -11.58 21.78 -16.90
N PRO A 47 -12.06 20.82 -17.68
CA PRO A 47 -13.23 20.05 -17.32
C PRO A 47 -12.96 19.36 -15.97
N THR A 48 -13.84 19.60 -15.02
CA THR A 48 -13.87 18.84 -13.77
C THR A 48 -13.93 17.35 -14.13
N PRO A 49 -13.05 16.49 -13.61
CA PRO A 49 -13.13 15.07 -13.91
C PRO A 49 -14.50 14.57 -13.46
N ILE A 50 -15.33 14.17 -14.40
CA ILE A 50 -16.58 13.47 -14.13
C ILE A 50 -16.18 12.15 -13.48
N PRO A 51 -16.68 11.82 -12.26
CA PRO A 51 -16.47 10.49 -11.72
C PRO A 51 -17.03 9.50 -12.72
N VAL A 52 -16.20 8.67 -13.32
CA VAL A 52 -16.66 7.62 -14.21
C VAL A 52 -17.46 6.65 -13.34
N ALA A 53 -18.76 6.64 -13.51
CA ALA A 53 -19.65 5.71 -12.84
C ALA A 53 -19.14 4.28 -13.12
N GLY A 54 -18.80 3.53 -12.06
CA GLY A 54 -18.17 2.21 -12.15
C GLY A 54 -16.65 2.19 -11.95
N SER A 55 -16.01 3.32 -11.59
CA SER A 55 -14.61 3.31 -11.14
C SER A 55 -14.55 2.76 -9.73
N ALA A 56 -14.59 1.43 -9.57
CA ALA A 56 -14.17 0.81 -8.33
C ALA A 56 -12.68 1.08 -8.16
N PHE A 57 -12.35 2.16 -7.48
CA PHE A 57 -11.03 2.46 -6.95
C PHE A 57 -10.64 1.32 -6.01
N PRO A 58 -9.39 1.26 -5.57
CA PRO A 58 -8.98 0.18 -4.68
C PRO A 58 -9.91 0.13 -3.48
N LEU A 59 -10.46 -1.05 -3.25
CA LEU A 59 -11.31 -1.33 -2.12
C LEU A 59 -10.56 -1.16 -0.79
N ILE A 60 -9.24 -1.36 -0.81
CA ILE A 60 -8.38 -1.39 0.36
C ILE A 60 -7.16 -0.49 0.09
N ALA A 61 -6.89 0.42 1.02
CA ALA A 61 -5.72 1.28 1.00
C ALA A 61 -4.85 1.07 2.24
N ASP A 62 -3.56 1.41 2.15
CA ASP A 62 -2.72 1.57 3.34
C ASP A 62 -1.94 2.89 3.27
N THR A 63 -1.71 3.50 4.42
CA THR A 63 -0.97 4.76 4.53
C THR A 63 -0.35 4.97 5.89
N ALA A 64 0.87 5.52 5.90
CA ALA A 64 1.52 6.01 7.10
C ALA A 64 1.06 7.42 7.52
N SER A 65 0.27 8.09 6.69
CA SER A 65 -0.22 9.44 6.99
C SER A 65 -1.48 9.41 7.82
N ARG A 66 -1.56 10.29 8.82
CA ARG A 66 -2.78 10.47 9.63
C ARG A 66 -3.94 10.95 8.76
N LEU A 67 -5.10 10.35 9.00
CA LEU A 67 -6.34 10.73 8.35
C LEU A 67 -7.11 11.73 9.21
N ASP A 68 -7.52 12.82 8.58
CA ASP A 68 -8.55 13.71 9.06
C ASP A 68 -9.88 13.42 8.35
N VAL A 69 -10.96 14.10 8.72
CA VAL A 69 -12.29 13.93 8.13
C VAL A 69 -12.27 14.10 6.61
N ALA A 70 -11.56 15.12 6.10
CA ALA A 70 -11.51 15.38 4.66
C ALA A 70 -10.81 14.25 3.89
N LYS A 71 -9.73 13.72 4.43
CA LYS A 71 -8.98 12.61 3.84
C LYS A 71 -9.76 11.30 3.89
N ALA A 72 -10.36 10.97 5.04
CA ALA A 72 -11.17 9.77 5.18
C ALA A 72 -12.38 9.80 4.23
N LYS A 73 -13.09 10.93 4.17
CA LYS A 73 -14.19 11.16 3.22
C LYS A 73 -13.75 11.04 1.77
N ALA A 74 -12.56 11.56 1.42
CA ALA A 74 -12.03 11.47 0.06
C ALA A 74 -11.68 10.01 -0.30
N LEU A 75 -11.11 9.23 0.62
CA LEU A 75 -10.88 7.80 0.41
C LEU A 75 -12.20 7.05 0.17
N TYR A 76 -13.20 7.28 1.00
CA TYR A 76 -14.51 6.66 0.85
C TYR A 76 -15.16 7.02 -0.49
N ALA A 77 -15.11 8.27 -0.90
CA ALA A 77 -15.65 8.76 -2.18
C ALA A 77 -14.95 8.14 -3.39
N GLN A 78 -13.70 7.69 -3.23
CA GLN A 78 -12.94 6.95 -4.24
C GLN A 78 -13.23 5.44 -4.24
N GLY A 79 -14.11 4.94 -3.39
CA GLY A 79 -14.50 3.53 -3.31
C GLY A 79 -13.72 2.70 -2.29
N VAL A 80 -12.79 3.30 -1.55
CA VAL A 80 -12.09 2.61 -0.45
C VAL A 80 -13.11 2.23 0.63
N LYS A 81 -13.00 1.02 1.14
CA LYS A 81 -13.83 0.48 2.22
C LYS A 81 -13.01 0.18 3.48
N THR A 82 -11.73 -0.10 3.32
CA THR A 82 -10.82 -0.38 4.42
C THR A 82 -9.54 0.41 4.24
N VAL A 83 -9.03 0.99 5.33
CA VAL A 83 -7.71 1.61 5.35
C VAL A 83 -6.84 0.95 6.41
N PHE A 84 -5.64 0.51 6.03
CA PHE A 84 -4.65 0.03 6.97
C PHE A 84 -3.91 1.19 7.61
N ARG A 85 -3.84 1.16 8.95
CA ARG A 85 -3.13 2.13 9.76
C ARG A 85 -2.16 1.43 10.71
N TYR A 86 -1.15 2.17 11.17
CA TYR A 86 0.00 1.60 11.86
C TYR A 86 -0.13 1.68 13.39
N TYR A 87 0.37 0.65 14.07
CA TYR A 87 0.57 0.60 15.52
C TYR A 87 2.06 0.77 15.84
N SER A 88 2.63 1.92 15.46
CA SER A 88 4.02 2.25 15.77
C SER A 88 4.27 3.76 15.67
N GLN A 89 4.89 4.31 16.69
CA GLN A 89 5.33 5.71 16.73
C GLN A 89 6.69 5.93 16.03
N LEU A 90 7.28 4.87 15.48
CA LEU A 90 8.58 4.92 14.84
C LEU A 90 8.46 4.79 13.31
N PRO A 91 9.32 5.46 12.53
CA PRO A 91 10.37 6.38 12.97
C PRO A 91 9.81 7.76 13.35
N PRO A 92 10.53 8.56 14.17
CA PRO A 92 10.11 9.92 14.52
C PRO A 92 9.98 10.87 13.33
N SER A 93 10.58 10.52 12.20
CA SER A 93 10.45 11.27 10.92
C SER A 93 9.10 11.15 10.25
N LEU A 94 8.21 10.26 10.75
CA LEU A 94 6.84 10.08 10.27
C LEU A 94 5.85 10.40 11.41
N PRO A 95 5.70 11.67 11.80
CA PRO A 95 4.76 12.06 12.83
C PRO A 95 3.33 11.76 12.36
N GLY A 96 2.53 11.13 13.23
CA GLY A 96 1.17 10.73 12.91
C GLY A 96 1.05 9.42 12.13
N LYS A 97 2.13 8.63 12.05
CA LYS A 97 2.08 7.26 11.54
C LYS A 97 1.20 6.38 12.41
N ASP A 98 1.27 6.56 13.72
CA ASP A 98 0.50 5.77 14.68
C ASP A 98 -0.99 6.14 14.70
N LEU A 99 -1.82 5.11 14.60
CA LEU A 99 -3.27 5.26 14.73
C LEU A 99 -3.62 5.73 16.14
N GLN A 100 -4.34 6.85 16.23
CA GLN A 100 -4.87 7.37 17.48
C GLN A 100 -6.36 7.03 17.61
N PRO A 101 -6.90 6.90 18.85
CA PRO A 101 -8.33 6.63 19.06
C PRO A 101 -9.25 7.64 18.38
N GLU A 102 -8.86 8.91 18.34
CA GLU A 102 -9.62 9.97 17.67
C GLU A 102 -9.65 9.77 16.15
N GLU A 103 -8.52 9.38 15.55
CA GLU A 103 -8.45 9.07 14.13
C GLU A 103 -9.30 7.84 13.78
N ALA A 104 -9.33 6.81 14.65
CA ALA A 104 -10.20 5.64 14.46
C ALA A 104 -11.68 6.05 14.39
N ARG A 105 -12.14 6.94 15.27
CA ARG A 105 -13.53 7.47 15.23
C ARG A 105 -13.82 8.24 13.95
N ILE A 106 -12.86 9.03 13.46
CA ILE A 106 -12.98 9.74 12.17
C ILE A 106 -13.15 8.74 11.03
N ILE A 107 -12.29 7.72 10.97
CA ILE A 107 -12.33 6.68 9.93
C ILE A 107 -13.69 5.97 9.92
N PHE A 108 -14.19 5.56 11.09
CA PHE A 108 -15.51 4.93 11.20
C PHE A 108 -16.66 5.87 10.87
N GLY A 109 -16.55 7.14 11.29
CA GLY A 109 -17.57 8.17 11.01
C GLY A 109 -17.77 8.40 9.51
N GLU A 110 -16.73 8.20 8.71
CA GLU A 110 -16.80 8.28 7.24
C GLU A 110 -17.12 6.94 6.55
N GLY A 111 -17.44 5.90 7.30
CA GLY A 111 -17.88 4.60 6.78
C GLY A 111 -16.76 3.66 6.36
N LEU A 112 -15.52 3.95 6.75
CA LEU A 112 -14.37 3.09 6.49
C LEU A 112 -14.15 2.10 7.64
N SER A 113 -13.64 0.91 7.35
CA SER A 113 -13.07 0.01 8.35
C SER A 113 -11.55 0.21 8.47
N ILE A 114 -10.96 -0.33 9.52
CA ILE A 114 -9.53 -0.28 9.77
C ILE A 114 -8.93 -1.67 9.64
N GLY A 115 -7.79 -1.78 8.95
CA GLY A 115 -6.84 -2.85 9.09
C GLY A 115 -5.67 -2.37 9.95
N SER A 116 -5.14 -3.23 10.81
CA SER A 116 -4.05 -2.85 11.71
C SER A 116 -2.73 -3.48 11.30
N VAL A 117 -1.66 -2.66 11.21
CA VAL A 117 -0.31 -3.15 10.93
C VAL A 117 0.69 -2.58 11.94
N PHE A 118 1.52 -3.45 12.49
CA PHE A 118 2.63 -3.08 13.36
C PHE A 118 3.93 -3.14 12.56
N GLN A 119 4.61 -2.00 12.44
CA GLN A 119 5.89 -1.90 11.76
C GLN A 119 6.63 -0.65 12.22
N HIS A 120 7.81 -0.81 12.78
CA HIS A 120 8.64 0.34 13.16
C HIS A 120 9.37 0.95 11.97
N TYR A 121 10.21 0.16 11.34
CA TYR A 121 11.08 0.57 10.24
C TYR A 121 10.96 -0.39 9.06
N ASN A 122 11.23 0.09 7.86
CA ASN A 122 11.58 -0.74 6.72
C ASN A 122 13.11 -0.94 6.69
N ASN A 123 13.58 -1.98 6.00
CA ASN A 123 15.02 -2.25 5.82
C ASN A 123 15.86 -2.20 7.11
N CYS A 124 15.29 -2.57 8.25
CA CYS A 124 16.00 -2.63 9.51
C CYS A 124 15.88 -4.02 10.13
N PHE A 125 16.89 -4.86 9.90
CA PHE A 125 16.90 -6.23 10.38
C PHE A 125 16.99 -6.34 11.91
N ARG A 126 17.53 -5.32 12.56
CA ARG A 126 17.61 -5.25 14.03
C ARG A 126 16.26 -5.45 14.73
N THR A 127 15.14 -5.18 14.05
CA THR A 127 13.78 -5.48 14.53
C THR A 127 13.60 -6.95 14.87
N PHE A 128 14.29 -7.85 14.16
CA PHE A 128 14.16 -9.31 14.31
C PHE A 128 15.26 -9.91 15.19
N GLU A 129 16.20 -9.10 15.67
CA GLU A 129 17.23 -9.48 16.63
C GLU A 129 16.74 -9.24 18.07
N ASN A 130 17.50 -9.70 19.07
CA ASN A 130 17.28 -9.39 20.49
C ASN A 130 15.91 -9.74 21.09
N ASN A 131 15.16 -10.70 20.51
CA ASN A 131 13.88 -11.18 21.01
C ASN A 131 12.77 -10.10 21.11
N TRP A 132 12.80 -9.09 20.25
CA TRP A 132 11.83 -7.99 20.28
C TRP A 132 10.40 -8.40 19.87
N GLY A 133 10.19 -9.61 19.35
CA GLY A 133 8.85 -10.08 18.97
C GLY A 133 7.83 -9.97 20.10
N LYS A 134 8.23 -10.28 21.34
CA LYS A 134 7.36 -10.14 22.50
C LYS A 134 7.03 -8.67 22.80
N GLU A 135 8.04 -7.80 22.85
CA GLU A 135 7.85 -6.38 23.17
C GLU A 135 6.97 -5.69 22.13
N ASP A 136 7.21 -5.98 20.85
CA ASP A 136 6.44 -5.45 19.72
C ASP A 136 4.98 -5.92 19.78
N ALA A 137 4.76 -7.20 20.09
CA ALA A 137 3.43 -7.78 20.25
C ALA A 137 2.67 -7.13 21.42
N GLU A 138 3.31 -6.99 22.58
CA GLU A 138 2.71 -6.34 23.74
C GLU A 138 2.40 -4.86 23.47
N GLN A 139 3.27 -4.16 22.73
CA GLN A 139 3.00 -2.79 22.31
C GLN A 139 1.83 -2.72 21.32
N ALA A 140 1.79 -3.63 20.35
CA ALA A 140 0.68 -3.70 19.38
C ALA A 140 -0.65 -3.92 20.07
N LEU A 141 -0.71 -4.83 21.05
CA LEU A 141 -1.91 -5.12 21.83
C LEU A 141 -2.36 -3.91 22.68
N ARG A 142 -1.42 -3.21 23.33
CA ARG A 142 -1.76 -1.96 24.07
C ARG A 142 -2.34 -0.90 23.15
N MET A 143 -1.78 -0.75 21.94
CA MET A 143 -2.30 0.23 20.97
C MET A 143 -3.64 -0.20 20.38
N ALA A 144 -3.84 -1.50 20.19
CA ALA A 144 -5.12 -2.06 19.76
C ALA A 144 -6.23 -1.80 20.79
N GLU A 145 -5.94 -2.06 22.07
CA GLU A 145 -6.85 -1.78 23.19
C GLU A 145 -7.20 -0.28 23.25
N ALA A 146 -6.19 0.60 23.18
CA ALA A 146 -6.39 2.06 23.17
C ALA A 146 -7.23 2.53 21.99
N ALA A 147 -7.07 1.94 20.81
CA ALA A 147 -7.85 2.24 19.62
C ALA A 147 -9.26 1.63 19.63
N GLY A 148 -9.55 0.70 20.54
CA GLY A 148 -10.81 -0.03 20.62
C GLY A 148 -10.93 -1.17 19.60
N GLN A 149 -9.81 -1.76 19.16
CA GLN A 149 -9.81 -2.88 18.24
C GLN A 149 -10.46 -4.12 18.89
N PRO A 150 -11.50 -4.72 18.28
CA PRO A 150 -12.23 -5.82 18.87
C PRO A 150 -11.54 -7.17 18.65
N GLU A 151 -11.92 -8.14 19.50
CA GLU A 151 -11.63 -9.54 19.25
C GLU A 151 -12.16 -10.01 17.89
N GLY A 152 -11.53 -11.05 17.33
CA GLY A 152 -11.86 -11.59 16.02
C GLY A 152 -11.26 -10.79 14.87
N SER A 153 -10.56 -9.68 15.12
CA SER A 153 -9.78 -8.93 14.15
C SER A 153 -8.32 -9.43 14.05
N ALA A 154 -7.48 -8.74 13.29
CA ALA A 154 -6.07 -9.11 13.14
C ALA A 154 -5.13 -7.91 13.24
N ILE A 155 -3.89 -8.18 13.66
CA ILE A 155 -2.76 -7.25 13.55
C ILE A 155 -1.69 -7.90 12.66
N TYR A 156 -1.28 -7.19 11.60
CA TYR A 156 -0.23 -7.63 10.69
C TYR A 156 1.11 -7.08 11.15
N PHE A 157 2.13 -7.93 11.23
CA PHE A 157 3.50 -7.52 11.54
C PHE A 157 4.33 -7.38 10.27
N GLY A 158 4.95 -6.23 10.09
CA GLY A 158 5.67 -5.89 8.86
C GLY A 158 7.11 -6.41 8.85
N VAL A 159 7.43 -7.23 7.84
CA VAL A 159 8.79 -7.66 7.47
C VAL A 159 9.11 -7.06 6.11
N ASP A 160 9.46 -5.77 6.10
CA ASP A 160 9.47 -4.95 4.90
C ASP A 160 10.88 -4.78 4.32
N ALA A 161 11.36 -5.84 3.71
CA ALA A 161 12.53 -5.87 2.82
C ALA A 161 12.62 -7.22 2.10
N ASP A 162 13.44 -7.29 1.06
CA ASP A 162 13.78 -8.56 0.43
C ASP A 162 14.93 -9.24 1.18
N TRP A 163 14.64 -9.71 2.39
CA TRP A 163 15.63 -10.38 3.22
C TRP A 163 16.02 -11.73 2.61
N PRO A 164 17.33 -12.04 2.47
CA PRO A 164 17.78 -13.34 1.99
C PRO A 164 17.34 -14.43 2.95
N TYR A 165 16.59 -15.35 2.40
CA TYR A 165 15.92 -16.41 3.13
C TYR A 165 16.83 -17.21 4.08
N SER A 166 18.03 -17.58 3.63
CA SER A 166 18.92 -18.49 4.39
C SER A 166 19.50 -17.88 5.66
N ALA A 167 19.84 -16.58 5.64
CA ALA A 167 20.52 -15.92 6.77
C ALA A 167 19.54 -15.24 7.74
N MET A 168 18.31 -14.94 7.26
CA MET A 168 17.39 -14.05 7.98
C MET A 168 16.09 -14.73 8.40
N ARG A 169 15.86 -15.92 7.90
CA ARG A 169 14.68 -16.71 8.20
C ARG A 169 14.54 -17.01 9.69
N ASP A 170 15.56 -17.55 10.32
CA ASP A 170 15.43 -18.07 11.68
C ASP A 170 15.20 -16.97 12.72
N PRO A 171 15.88 -15.80 12.67
CA PRO A 171 15.52 -14.66 13.51
C PRO A 171 14.08 -14.17 13.28
N ILE A 172 13.59 -14.11 12.04
CA ILE A 172 12.22 -13.71 11.74
C ILE A 172 11.23 -14.74 12.27
N ILE A 173 11.48 -16.03 12.09
CA ILE A 173 10.65 -17.11 12.65
C ILE A 173 10.58 -16.98 14.17
N LYS A 174 11.73 -16.79 14.84
CA LYS A 174 11.78 -16.60 16.30
C LYS A 174 10.96 -15.38 16.73
N TYR A 175 11.04 -14.28 16.00
CA TYR A 175 10.23 -13.09 16.23
C TYR A 175 8.72 -13.43 16.19
N PHE A 176 8.27 -14.16 15.17
CA PHE A 176 6.87 -14.56 15.04
C PHE A 176 6.44 -15.62 16.08
N GLU A 177 7.33 -16.48 16.54
CA GLU A 177 7.05 -17.37 17.69
C GLU A 177 6.75 -16.58 18.96
N ASP A 178 7.50 -15.52 19.21
CA ASP A 178 7.29 -14.65 20.36
C ASP A 178 6.01 -13.80 20.21
N VAL A 179 5.74 -13.28 19.00
CA VAL A 179 4.49 -12.59 18.69
C VAL A 179 3.29 -13.52 18.93
N LYS A 180 3.31 -14.73 18.35
CA LYS A 180 2.22 -15.69 18.52
C LYS A 180 1.94 -16.01 19.99
N ARG A 181 3.01 -16.24 20.76
CA ARG A 181 2.90 -16.52 22.20
C ARG A 181 2.27 -15.36 22.97
N ALA A 182 2.64 -14.11 22.66
CA ALA A 182 2.06 -12.93 23.28
C ALA A 182 0.58 -12.72 22.93
N PHE A 183 0.13 -13.26 21.79
CA PHE A 183 -1.26 -13.17 21.32
C PHE A 183 -2.13 -14.33 21.84
N GLU A 184 -1.57 -15.33 22.53
CA GLU A 184 -2.36 -16.42 23.10
C GLU A 184 -3.43 -15.89 24.07
N GLY A 185 -4.68 -16.31 23.84
CA GLY A 185 -5.82 -15.89 24.68
C GLY A 185 -6.43 -14.52 24.36
N THR A 186 -5.89 -13.77 23.38
CA THR A 186 -6.42 -12.44 23.03
C THR A 186 -7.58 -12.49 22.03
N ASN A 187 -7.78 -13.60 21.33
CA ASN A 187 -8.70 -13.72 20.19
C ASN A 187 -8.45 -12.70 19.06
N ILE A 188 -7.28 -12.05 19.03
CA ILE A 188 -6.80 -11.23 17.91
C ILE A 188 -5.83 -12.08 17.11
N ALA A 189 -6.04 -12.15 15.81
CA ALA A 189 -5.23 -12.95 14.92
C ALA A 189 -3.90 -12.27 14.56
N VAL A 190 -2.86 -13.08 14.37
CA VAL A 190 -1.56 -12.62 13.85
C VAL A 190 -1.59 -12.66 12.32
N GLY A 191 -1.25 -11.54 11.68
CA GLY A 191 -0.96 -11.45 10.25
C GLY A 191 0.51 -11.10 10.00
N ILE A 192 0.96 -11.29 8.77
CA ILE A 192 2.29 -10.88 8.29
C ILE A 192 2.17 -10.09 7.01
N TYR A 193 2.96 -9.00 6.90
CA TYR A 193 3.25 -8.32 5.62
C TYR A 193 4.70 -8.60 5.24
N SER A 194 4.94 -9.24 4.07
CA SER A 194 6.31 -9.56 3.63
C SER A 194 6.40 -9.96 2.15
N ASN A 195 7.61 -10.34 1.72
CA ASN A 195 7.84 -11.08 0.49
C ASN A 195 7.30 -12.53 0.60
N GLY A 196 7.23 -13.22 -0.54
CA GLY A 196 6.63 -14.56 -0.59
C GLY A 196 7.41 -15.62 0.17
N CYS A 197 8.75 -15.55 0.20
CA CYS A 197 9.56 -16.53 0.91
C CYS A 197 9.33 -16.50 2.41
N ILE A 198 9.29 -15.34 2.99
CA ILE A 198 9.06 -15.16 4.43
C ILE A 198 7.60 -15.49 4.78
N CYS A 199 6.63 -15.04 3.97
CA CYS A 199 5.23 -15.42 4.14
C CYS A 199 5.08 -16.96 4.17
N ASN A 200 5.72 -17.67 3.24
CA ASN A 200 5.65 -19.12 3.20
C ASN A 200 6.30 -19.79 4.43
N ALA A 201 7.47 -19.30 4.87
CA ALA A 201 8.14 -19.83 6.05
C ALA A 201 7.30 -19.68 7.33
N VAL A 202 6.69 -18.50 7.54
CA VAL A 202 5.82 -18.23 8.67
C VAL A 202 4.53 -19.07 8.60
N ARG A 203 3.98 -19.27 7.38
CA ARG A 203 2.83 -20.13 7.14
C ARG A 203 3.10 -21.59 7.48
N GLU A 204 4.23 -22.15 7.00
CA GLU A 204 4.60 -23.53 7.26
C GLU A 204 4.77 -23.85 8.74
N LYS A 205 5.17 -22.86 9.53
CA LYS A 205 5.26 -22.95 10.99
C LYS A 205 3.95 -22.65 11.71
N GLY A 206 2.88 -22.28 11.00
CA GLY A 206 1.59 -21.91 11.59
C GLY A 206 1.65 -20.70 12.53
N LEU A 207 2.53 -19.74 12.27
CA LEU A 207 2.78 -18.60 13.14
C LEU A 207 1.92 -17.38 12.84
N ALA A 208 1.26 -17.35 11.67
CA ALA A 208 0.28 -16.35 11.30
C ALA A 208 -0.92 -17.00 10.60
N GLN A 209 -2.06 -16.29 10.62
CA GLN A 209 -3.30 -16.69 9.94
C GLN A 209 -3.57 -15.90 8.68
N TYR A 210 -3.03 -14.69 8.57
CA TYR A 210 -3.22 -13.79 7.44
C TYR A 210 -1.88 -13.40 6.80
N PHE A 211 -1.84 -13.42 5.46
CA PHE A 211 -0.62 -13.22 4.67
C PHE A 211 -0.82 -12.07 3.69
N TRP A 212 -0.18 -10.94 3.95
CA TRP A 212 -0.21 -9.76 3.10
C TRP A 212 1.09 -9.67 2.30
N LEU A 213 0.99 -9.96 1.01
CA LEU A 213 2.11 -9.90 0.09
C LEU A 213 2.47 -8.48 -0.29
N SER A 214 3.75 -8.16 -0.20
CA SER A 214 4.34 -6.92 -0.66
C SER A 214 4.14 -6.68 -2.15
N GLY A 215 3.90 -5.42 -2.53
CA GLY A 215 3.79 -4.98 -3.93
C GLY A 215 5.09 -5.06 -4.73
N SER A 216 6.21 -5.36 -4.10
CA SER A 216 7.49 -5.58 -4.75
C SER A 216 7.53 -6.96 -5.42
N THR A 217 6.94 -7.08 -6.61
CA THR A 217 6.78 -8.36 -7.35
C THR A 217 8.11 -9.03 -7.72
N GLY A 218 9.22 -8.29 -7.69
CA GLY A 218 10.57 -8.81 -7.87
C GLY A 218 11.22 -9.34 -6.59
N HIS A 219 10.60 -9.22 -5.42
CA HIS A 219 11.11 -9.78 -4.18
C HIS A 219 11.00 -11.30 -4.15
N SER A 220 11.90 -11.91 -3.37
CA SER A 220 12.09 -13.35 -3.26
C SER A 220 10.78 -14.09 -2.97
N GLY A 221 10.41 -15.02 -3.85
CA GLY A 221 9.24 -15.88 -3.73
C GLY A 221 7.88 -15.19 -3.84
N THR A 222 7.80 -13.87 -4.09
CA THR A 222 6.52 -13.14 -4.09
C THR A 222 5.57 -13.68 -5.15
N GLN A 223 6.02 -13.84 -6.40
CA GLN A 223 5.19 -14.39 -7.47
C GLN A 223 4.83 -15.87 -7.23
N ALA A 224 5.79 -16.65 -6.72
CA ALA A 224 5.58 -18.06 -6.41
C ALA A 224 4.52 -18.23 -5.31
N PHE A 225 4.61 -17.47 -4.22
CA PHE A 225 3.63 -17.52 -3.13
C PHE A 225 2.26 -17.02 -3.59
N TYR A 226 2.20 -15.95 -4.39
CA TYR A 226 0.96 -15.49 -4.99
C TYR A 226 0.26 -16.61 -5.77
N ASN A 227 1.02 -17.34 -6.60
CA ASN A 227 0.50 -18.43 -7.44
C ASN A 227 0.01 -19.65 -6.64
N THR A 228 0.35 -19.76 -5.33
CA THR A 228 -0.23 -20.80 -4.46
C THR A 228 -1.67 -20.48 -4.04
N GLY A 229 -2.11 -19.24 -4.13
CA GLY A 229 -3.41 -18.79 -3.62
C GLY A 229 -3.50 -18.67 -2.09
N ASN A 230 -2.40 -18.93 -1.35
CA ASN A 230 -2.39 -18.89 0.13
C ASN A 230 -2.23 -17.47 0.72
N TRP A 231 -2.23 -16.44 -0.09
CA TRP A 231 -2.18 -15.06 0.38
C TRP A 231 -3.58 -14.54 0.74
N THR A 232 -3.63 -13.61 1.67
CA THR A 232 -4.84 -12.91 2.11
C THR A 232 -5.01 -11.59 1.38
N LEU A 233 -3.94 -10.81 1.37
CA LEU A 233 -3.85 -9.50 0.72
C LEU A 233 -2.63 -9.45 -0.19
N PHE A 234 -2.75 -8.70 -1.26
CA PHE A 234 -1.65 -8.37 -2.17
C PHE A 234 -1.61 -6.86 -2.38
N GLN A 235 -0.51 -6.22 -2.02
CA GLN A 235 -0.28 -4.81 -2.28
C GLN A 235 -0.05 -4.64 -3.78
N ASN A 236 -1.05 -4.18 -4.49
CA ASN A 236 -1.08 -4.23 -5.95
C ASN A 236 -0.59 -2.96 -6.63
N ALA A 237 -0.51 -1.84 -5.90
CA ALA A 237 0.11 -0.63 -6.38
C ALA A 237 0.63 0.22 -5.23
N LEU A 238 1.70 0.97 -5.48
CA LEU A 238 2.42 1.79 -4.52
C LEU A 238 2.33 3.26 -4.93
N ASP A 239 2.36 4.16 -3.94
CA ASP A 239 2.48 5.60 -4.11
C ASP A 239 1.41 6.21 -5.03
N ILE A 240 0.16 5.74 -4.93
CA ILE A 240 -0.95 6.28 -5.69
C ILE A 240 -1.32 7.67 -5.15
N ALA A 241 -1.19 8.68 -6.02
CA ALA A 241 -1.65 10.01 -5.69
C ALA A 241 -3.17 10.08 -5.84
N LEU A 242 -3.87 10.26 -4.74
CA LEU A 242 -5.30 10.55 -4.75
C LEU A 242 -5.54 12.05 -4.74
N SER A 243 -6.05 12.58 -5.83
CA SER A 243 -6.59 13.95 -5.83
C SER A 243 -8.05 13.88 -5.32
N PRO A 244 -8.48 14.68 -4.34
CA PRO A 244 -7.81 15.85 -3.75
C PRO A 244 -7.06 15.57 -2.43
N VAL A 245 -6.75 14.33 -2.10
CA VAL A 245 -6.26 13.93 -0.77
C VAL A 245 -4.87 14.50 -0.44
N GLY A 246 -4.08 14.81 -1.48
CA GLY A 246 -2.80 15.50 -1.30
C GLY A 246 -1.64 14.67 -0.74
N TYR A 247 -1.81 13.35 -0.59
CA TYR A 247 -0.76 12.42 -0.17
C TYR A 247 -0.88 11.09 -0.93
N ALA A 248 0.21 10.35 -0.98
CA ALA A 248 0.23 9.04 -1.61
C ALA A 248 -0.30 7.96 -0.66
N ILE A 249 -1.00 6.99 -1.23
CA ILE A 249 -1.43 5.76 -0.56
C ILE A 249 -0.90 4.56 -1.33
N ASP A 250 -0.77 3.45 -0.67
CA ASP A 250 -0.63 2.15 -1.32
C ASP A 250 -2.01 1.49 -1.42
N THR A 251 -2.20 0.64 -2.43
CA THR A 251 -3.47 -0.03 -2.65
C THR A 251 -3.33 -1.54 -2.59
N ASN A 252 -4.40 -2.21 -2.16
CA ASN A 252 -4.37 -3.62 -1.89
C ASN A 252 -5.57 -4.34 -2.51
N LEU A 253 -5.35 -5.58 -2.93
CA LEU A 253 -6.36 -6.53 -3.33
C LEU A 253 -6.51 -7.59 -2.25
N ALA A 254 -7.73 -7.92 -1.88
CA ALA A 254 -8.00 -9.11 -1.10
C ALA A 254 -8.16 -10.32 -2.02
N ASN A 255 -7.69 -11.48 -1.57
CA ASN A 255 -7.94 -12.74 -2.25
C ASN A 255 -9.45 -13.06 -2.16
N PRO A 256 -10.12 -13.38 -3.28
CA PRO A 256 -11.52 -13.77 -3.25
C PRO A 256 -11.85 -14.92 -2.29
N ALA A 257 -10.90 -15.83 -2.07
CA ALA A 257 -11.06 -16.93 -1.12
C ALA A 257 -11.30 -16.48 0.33
N THR A 258 -10.92 -15.24 0.68
CA THR A 258 -11.17 -14.65 2.00
C THR A 258 -12.64 -14.27 2.22
N GLN A 259 -13.45 -14.27 1.16
CA GLN A 259 -14.83 -13.78 1.20
C GLN A 259 -14.96 -12.37 1.79
N GLY A 260 -13.93 -11.53 1.57
CA GLY A 260 -13.89 -10.16 2.06
C GLY A 260 -13.49 -10.00 3.52
N TYR A 261 -13.07 -11.08 4.17
CA TYR A 261 -12.59 -11.02 5.55
C TYR A 261 -11.08 -11.26 5.62
N PHE A 262 -10.37 -10.25 6.10
CA PHE A 262 -8.92 -10.25 6.24
C PHE A 262 -8.45 -9.61 7.57
N GLY A 263 -9.29 -9.69 8.61
CA GLY A 263 -8.99 -9.19 9.95
C GLY A 263 -9.24 -7.69 10.16
N GLN A 264 -9.91 -7.03 9.22
CA GLN A 264 -10.35 -5.65 9.38
C GLN A 264 -11.44 -5.53 10.46
N TRP A 265 -11.58 -4.32 11.03
CA TRP A 265 -12.51 -4.07 12.11
C TRP A 265 -13.19 -2.70 12.01
N PHE A 266 -14.32 -2.59 12.69
CA PHE A 266 -15.10 -1.38 12.86
C PHE A 266 -15.33 -1.07 14.33
N ASP A 267 -15.73 0.16 14.63
CA ASP A 267 -16.36 0.49 15.89
C ASP A 267 -17.54 -0.49 16.13
N LYS A 268 -17.57 -1.12 17.32
CA LYS A 268 -18.59 -2.10 17.73
C LYS A 268 -18.45 -3.54 17.21
N GLY A 269 -17.29 -3.95 16.73
CA GLY A 269 -17.01 -5.36 16.47
C GLY A 269 -17.80 -5.98 15.32
N ALA A 270 -18.34 -5.18 14.40
CA ALA A 270 -19.07 -5.68 13.25
C ALA A 270 -18.13 -6.44 12.30
N ARG A 271 -18.38 -7.72 12.10
CA ARG A 271 -17.73 -8.50 11.06
C ARG A 271 -18.24 -8.00 9.69
N LEU A 272 -17.33 -7.41 8.91
CA LEU A 272 -17.65 -6.86 7.58
C LEU A 272 -17.62 -7.90 6.45
N ALA A 273 -17.26 -9.13 6.76
CA ALA A 273 -16.97 -10.15 5.77
C ALA A 273 -18.06 -10.30 4.70
N SER A 274 -19.32 -10.23 5.09
CA SER A 274 -20.42 -10.57 4.15
C SER A 274 -20.76 -9.47 3.16
N HIS A 275 -20.62 -8.19 3.52
CA HIS A 275 -21.09 -7.11 2.64
C HIS A 275 -20.03 -6.57 1.67
N ILE A 276 -18.75 -6.90 1.85
CA ILE A 276 -17.71 -6.55 0.89
C ILE A 276 -17.22 -7.74 0.04
N ALA A 277 -17.72 -8.95 0.28
CA ALA A 277 -17.32 -10.13 -0.48
C ALA A 277 -17.55 -9.97 -1.99
N ALA A 278 -18.70 -9.43 -2.39
CA ALA A 278 -19.01 -9.14 -3.79
C ALA A 278 -18.09 -8.06 -4.38
N ASP A 279 -17.74 -7.04 -3.59
CA ASP A 279 -16.81 -5.99 -4.00
C ASP A 279 -15.40 -6.54 -4.19
N VAL A 280 -14.94 -7.42 -3.29
CA VAL A 280 -13.64 -8.11 -3.40
C VAL A 280 -13.59 -8.95 -4.68
N GLN A 281 -14.62 -9.75 -4.94
CA GLN A 281 -14.70 -10.56 -6.16
C GLN A 281 -14.72 -9.67 -7.41
N SER A 282 -15.49 -8.59 -7.41
CA SER A 282 -15.57 -7.63 -8.51
C SER A 282 -14.24 -6.91 -8.73
N ALA A 283 -13.60 -6.44 -7.66
CA ALA A 283 -12.31 -5.77 -7.74
C ALA A 283 -11.24 -6.69 -8.31
N PHE A 284 -11.24 -7.96 -7.94
CA PHE A 284 -10.31 -8.97 -8.43
C PHE A 284 -10.57 -9.31 -9.90
N SER A 285 -11.80 -9.68 -10.25
CA SER A 285 -12.17 -10.14 -11.59
C SER A 285 -12.11 -9.03 -12.66
N SER A 286 -12.19 -7.76 -12.24
CA SER A 286 -12.05 -6.64 -13.17
C SER A 286 -10.61 -6.33 -13.59
N ARG A 287 -9.62 -7.01 -13.03
CA ARG A 287 -8.21 -6.74 -13.27
C ARG A 287 -7.54 -7.82 -14.11
N ALA A 288 -6.36 -7.48 -14.62
CA ALA A 288 -5.50 -8.40 -15.36
C ALA A 288 -4.03 -8.03 -15.14
N PHE A 289 -3.14 -9.01 -15.20
CA PHE A 289 -1.71 -8.78 -15.34
C PHE A 289 -1.32 -8.51 -16.80
N LEU A 290 -0.25 -7.73 -17.00
CA LEU A 290 0.39 -7.59 -18.30
C LEU A 290 1.40 -8.72 -18.52
N ARG A 291 1.29 -9.43 -19.65
CA ARG A 291 2.18 -10.54 -20.02
C ARG A 291 3.58 -10.09 -20.45
N ALA A 292 3.68 -8.85 -20.91
CA ALA A 292 4.91 -8.22 -21.39
C ALA A 292 4.86 -6.72 -21.14
N ASN A 293 5.99 -6.04 -21.32
CA ASN A 293 5.98 -4.58 -21.40
C ASN A 293 5.01 -4.15 -22.51
N THR A 294 4.00 -3.39 -22.14
CA THR A 294 2.87 -3.08 -23.03
C THR A 294 2.65 -1.58 -23.10
N GLU A 295 2.53 -1.11 -24.31
CA GLU A 295 2.19 0.27 -24.59
C GLU A 295 0.68 0.48 -24.46
N ILE A 296 0.28 1.48 -23.68
CA ILE A 296 -1.11 1.96 -23.62
C ILE A 296 -1.25 3.09 -24.61
N VAL A 297 -2.17 2.94 -25.57
CA VAL A 297 -2.44 3.94 -26.60
C VAL A 297 -3.73 4.71 -26.33
N GLN A 298 -3.82 5.91 -26.88
CA GLN A 298 -4.90 6.85 -26.57
C GLN A 298 -6.28 6.36 -27.05
N ASP A 299 -6.33 5.79 -28.25
CA ASP A 299 -7.58 5.39 -28.91
C ASP A 299 -7.37 4.15 -29.80
N LEU A 300 -8.40 3.79 -30.58
CA LEU A 300 -8.40 2.59 -31.43
C LEU A 300 -7.88 2.84 -32.85
N ASN A 301 -7.54 4.09 -33.21
CA ASN A 301 -7.10 4.44 -34.56
C ASN A 301 -5.72 3.84 -34.88
N PRO A 302 -5.45 3.47 -36.13
CA PRO A 302 -4.10 3.13 -36.57
C PRO A 302 -3.14 4.30 -36.31
N GLY A 303 -2.03 4.04 -35.62
CA GLY A 303 -1.06 5.08 -35.25
C GLY A 303 -1.46 5.95 -34.06
N ALA A 304 -2.44 5.51 -33.25
CA ALA A 304 -2.81 6.19 -32.02
C ALA A 304 -1.60 6.51 -31.14
N ALA A 305 -1.61 7.69 -30.52
CA ALA A 305 -0.53 8.15 -29.69
C ALA A 305 -0.30 7.23 -28.48
N SER A 306 0.98 6.94 -28.22
CA SER A 306 1.40 6.25 -27.01
C SER A 306 1.24 7.16 -25.78
N LEU A 307 0.58 6.68 -24.76
CA LEU A 307 0.39 7.38 -23.49
C LEU A 307 1.46 7.00 -22.47
N VAL A 308 1.74 5.70 -22.36
CA VAL A 308 2.72 5.16 -21.43
C VAL A 308 3.09 3.72 -21.81
N ASN A 309 4.30 3.31 -21.49
CA ASN A 309 4.71 1.91 -21.53
C ASN A 309 4.69 1.34 -20.10
N VAL A 310 3.80 0.36 -19.87
CA VAL A 310 3.63 -0.31 -18.58
C VAL A 310 4.40 -1.62 -18.58
N ARG A 311 5.12 -1.87 -17.50
CA ARG A 311 5.98 -3.05 -17.39
C ARG A 311 5.18 -4.34 -17.25
N LYS A 312 5.80 -5.43 -17.72
CA LYS A 312 5.38 -6.80 -17.46
C LYS A 312 5.05 -6.99 -15.97
N ASP A 313 4.09 -7.86 -15.67
CA ASP A 313 3.64 -8.24 -14.33
C ASP A 313 2.97 -7.10 -13.51
N GLN A 314 2.81 -5.93 -14.12
CA GLN A 314 1.93 -4.90 -13.54
C GLN A 314 0.47 -5.27 -13.77
N ASN A 315 -0.39 -4.93 -12.82
CA ASN A 315 -1.82 -5.13 -13.00
C ASN A 315 -2.52 -3.86 -13.46
N VAL A 316 -3.51 -4.05 -14.31
CA VAL A 316 -4.37 -2.99 -14.84
C VAL A 316 -5.83 -3.37 -14.63
N ARG A 317 -6.72 -2.39 -14.50
CA ARG A 317 -8.15 -2.65 -14.48
C ARG A 317 -8.73 -2.56 -15.88
N ARG A 318 -9.51 -3.55 -16.27
CA ARG A 318 -10.24 -3.61 -17.53
C ARG A 318 -11.53 -2.80 -17.43
N LEU A 319 -11.79 -1.95 -18.40
CA LEU A 319 -12.97 -1.09 -18.45
C LEU A 319 -13.95 -1.51 -19.55
N GLU A 320 -13.43 -1.78 -20.74
CA GLU A 320 -14.20 -1.95 -21.95
C GLU A 320 -13.43 -2.86 -22.92
N THR A 321 -14.14 -3.61 -23.76
CA THR A 321 -13.53 -4.43 -24.82
C THR A 321 -14.10 -4.02 -26.17
N SER A 322 -13.23 -3.84 -27.17
CA SER A 322 -13.59 -3.53 -28.55
C SER A 322 -12.69 -4.32 -29.50
N GLY A 323 -13.28 -5.33 -30.15
CA GLY A 323 -12.53 -6.25 -31.00
C GLY A 323 -11.42 -6.97 -30.25
N ASP A 324 -10.19 -6.84 -30.74
CA ASP A 324 -8.98 -7.41 -30.16
C ASP A 324 -8.30 -6.49 -29.13
N LYS A 325 -8.94 -5.38 -28.76
CA LYS A 325 -8.40 -4.41 -27.81
C LYS A 325 -9.25 -4.26 -26.57
N VAL A 326 -8.60 -3.98 -25.45
CA VAL A 326 -9.22 -3.74 -24.15
C VAL A 326 -8.79 -2.37 -23.64
N LYS A 327 -9.76 -1.56 -23.26
CA LYS A 327 -9.53 -0.30 -22.56
C LYS A 327 -9.19 -0.62 -21.11
N VAL A 328 -8.09 -0.08 -20.66
CA VAL A 328 -7.59 -0.31 -19.31
C VAL A 328 -7.28 0.99 -18.61
N VAL A 329 -7.23 0.94 -17.28
CA VAL A 329 -6.69 2.03 -16.47
C VAL A 329 -5.55 1.47 -15.61
N THR A 330 -4.42 2.18 -15.62
CA THR A 330 -3.30 1.88 -14.74
C THR A 330 -3.62 2.35 -13.33
N GLN A 331 -3.02 1.69 -12.35
CA GLN A 331 -2.97 2.15 -10.97
C GLN A 331 -1.56 2.57 -10.59
N GLU A 332 -0.73 2.83 -11.59
CA GLU A 332 0.61 3.27 -11.31
C GLU A 332 0.62 4.62 -10.59
N GLY A 333 0.90 4.52 -9.29
CA GLY A 333 1.82 5.46 -8.75
C GLY A 333 3.16 5.10 -9.36
N GLY A 334 3.60 5.81 -10.36
CA GLY A 334 4.99 5.72 -10.78
C GLY A 334 5.87 6.10 -9.59
N ALA A 335 7.16 5.80 -9.64
CA ALA A 335 8.16 6.19 -8.64
C ALA A 335 8.28 7.71 -8.41
N ARG A 336 7.23 8.46 -8.69
CA ARG A 336 7.12 9.90 -8.49
C ARG A 336 5.78 10.19 -7.85
N ALA A 337 5.82 10.80 -6.67
CA ALA A 337 4.63 11.38 -6.05
C ALA A 337 3.87 12.20 -7.09
N GLY A 338 2.59 11.87 -7.32
CA GLY A 338 1.74 12.57 -8.28
C GLY A 338 1.49 11.84 -9.61
N ALA A 339 1.95 10.60 -9.80
CA ALA A 339 1.58 9.84 -10.99
C ALA A 339 0.05 9.63 -11.05
N ARG A 340 -0.55 10.04 -12.15
CA ARG A 340 -1.99 9.92 -12.38
C ARG A 340 -2.28 8.56 -13.02
N ALA A 341 -3.45 7.98 -12.70
CA ALA A 341 -3.97 6.85 -13.45
C ALA A 341 -4.11 7.22 -14.93
N ILE A 342 -3.59 6.35 -15.80
CA ILE A 342 -3.65 6.54 -17.27
C ILE A 342 -4.68 5.56 -17.80
N THR A 343 -5.61 6.09 -18.60
CA THR A 343 -6.65 5.32 -19.26
C THR A 343 -6.37 5.27 -20.77
N GLY A 344 -6.40 4.09 -21.35
CA GLY A 344 -6.21 3.90 -22.79
C GLY A 344 -6.37 2.44 -23.19
N TRP A 345 -5.92 2.08 -24.37
CA TRP A 345 -6.18 0.78 -24.99
C TRP A 345 -4.91 -0.06 -25.08
N VAL A 346 -5.07 -1.36 -24.85
CA VAL A 346 -4.03 -2.39 -25.02
C VAL A 346 -4.58 -3.56 -25.86
N PRO A 347 -3.71 -4.32 -26.54
CA PRO A 347 -4.14 -5.59 -27.15
C PRO A 347 -4.69 -6.55 -26.09
N ALA A 348 -5.81 -7.21 -26.35
CA ALA A 348 -6.38 -8.21 -25.43
C ALA A 348 -5.39 -9.35 -25.14
N ALA A 349 -4.58 -9.74 -26.12
CA ALA A 349 -3.54 -10.76 -26.00
C ALA A 349 -2.42 -10.39 -25.01
N SER A 350 -2.24 -9.10 -24.71
CA SER A 350 -1.26 -8.65 -23.72
C SER A 350 -1.71 -8.85 -22.26
N LEU A 351 -2.97 -9.23 -22.06
CA LEU A 351 -3.57 -9.41 -20.73
C LEU A 351 -3.58 -10.89 -20.30
N ALA A 352 -3.32 -11.13 -19.02
CA ALA A 352 -3.49 -12.42 -18.35
C ALA A 352 -4.47 -12.27 -17.18
N PRO A 353 -5.23 -13.32 -16.83
CA PRO A 353 -6.04 -13.31 -15.61
C PRO A 353 -5.23 -12.95 -14.37
N LEU A 354 -5.87 -12.35 -13.37
CA LEU A 354 -5.22 -11.90 -12.15
C LEU A 354 -4.94 -13.04 -11.14
N ASP A 355 -5.47 -14.22 -11.37
CA ASP A 355 -5.35 -15.39 -10.49
C ASP A 355 -3.93 -15.97 -10.42
N ARG A 356 -3.09 -15.64 -11.41
CA ARG A 356 -1.71 -16.14 -11.52
C ARG A 356 -0.83 -15.13 -12.25
N PHE A 357 0.40 -14.95 -11.77
CA PHE A 357 1.44 -14.27 -12.56
C PHE A 357 1.70 -15.01 -13.87
N PRO A 358 1.78 -14.31 -15.01
CA PRO A 358 1.74 -14.90 -16.34
C PRO A 358 2.88 -15.86 -16.64
N ASP A 359 4.08 -15.61 -16.13
CA ASP A 359 5.27 -16.42 -16.36
C ASP A 359 6.05 -16.60 -15.06
N ASN A 360 5.93 -17.78 -14.48
CA ASN A 360 6.70 -18.14 -13.27
C ASN A 360 8.08 -18.72 -13.61
N THR A 361 8.69 -18.28 -14.70
CA THR A 361 10.01 -18.77 -15.17
C THR A 361 11.18 -17.95 -14.63
N SER A 362 10.92 -16.84 -13.94
CA SER A 362 11.97 -16.04 -13.33
C SER A 362 12.49 -16.69 -12.06
N ASN A 363 13.79 -16.62 -11.84
CA ASN A 363 14.50 -17.10 -10.64
C ASN A 363 14.00 -16.48 -9.30
N TYR A 364 12.96 -15.68 -9.33
CA TYR A 364 12.28 -15.11 -8.15
C TYR A 364 11.45 -16.15 -7.36
N GLY A 365 11.38 -17.39 -7.83
CA GLY A 365 10.58 -18.45 -7.21
C GLY A 365 11.33 -19.31 -6.18
N LEU A 366 12.64 -19.20 -6.07
CA LEU A 366 13.44 -20.07 -5.22
C LEU A 366 13.80 -19.37 -3.90
N CYS A 367 13.07 -19.72 -2.86
CA CYS A 367 13.43 -19.41 -1.48
C CYS A 367 14.64 -20.29 -1.10
N GLY A 368 15.85 -19.85 -1.31
CA GLY A 368 16.97 -20.68 -0.91
C GLY A 368 18.33 -20.38 -1.52
N ALA A 369 18.45 -19.49 -2.47
CA ALA A 369 19.77 -19.05 -2.91
C ALA A 369 20.40 -18.13 -1.84
N PRO A 370 21.49 -18.52 -1.20
CA PRO A 370 22.16 -17.67 -0.23
C PRO A 370 22.81 -16.50 -0.97
N THR A 371 22.24 -15.33 -0.88
CA THR A 371 22.93 -14.08 -1.22
C THR A 371 23.45 -13.47 0.07
N ALA A 372 24.76 -13.26 0.15
CA ALA A 372 25.36 -12.51 1.25
C ALA A 372 24.81 -11.07 1.21
N VAL A 373 24.13 -10.65 2.27
CA VAL A 373 23.70 -9.27 2.44
C VAL A 373 24.77 -8.55 3.26
N SER A 374 25.24 -7.41 2.76
CA SER A 374 26.14 -6.58 3.53
C SER A 374 25.45 -6.06 4.80
N ASP A 375 26.21 -5.87 5.88
CA ASP A 375 25.66 -5.28 7.11
C ASP A 375 25.04 -3.91 6.88
N THR A 376 25.56 -3.13 5.94
CA THR A 376 24.95 -1.86 5.51
C THR A 376 23.55 -2.03 4.99
N ALA A 377 23.30 -3.07 4.16
CA ALA A 377 21.95 -3.35 3.65
C ALA A 377 21.01 -3.88 4.73
N LYS A 378 21.53 -4.67 5.71
CA LYS A 378 20.73 -5.18 6.84
C LYS A 378 20.20 -4.06 7.74
N TYR A 379 21.00 -3.01 7.91
CA TYR A 379 20.74 -1.96 8.91
C TYR A 379 20.53 -0.59 8.29
N GLN A 380 20.21 -0.53 7.01
CA GLN A 380 20.11 0.72 6.24
C GLN A 380 19.28 1.81 6.92
N ASN A 381 18.19 1.44 7.60
CA ASN A 381 17.32 2.37 8.32
C ASN A 381 17.35 2.20 9.84
N CYS A 382 18.35 1.51 10.37
CA CYS A 382 18.45 1.21 11.80
C CYS A 382 19.07 2.33 12.66
N ASP A 383 19.80 3.28 12.08
CA ASP A 383 20.53 4.31 12.84
C ASP A 383 19.63 5.21 13.71
N ARG A 384 18.33 5.18 13.42
CA ARG A 384 17.31 5.88 14.22
C ARG A 384 16.63 4.98 15.26
N ALA A 385 16.98 3.69 15.30
CA ALA A 385 16.41 2.72 16.23
C ALA A 385 17.07 2.74 17.63
N THR A 386 18.20 3.44 17.80
CA THR A 386 18.92 3.51 19.07
C THR A 386 18.15 4.18 20.20
N SER A 387 17.06 4.89 19.91
CA SER A 387 16.19 5.48 20.92
C SER A 387 15.31 4.47 21.67
N ARG A 388 15.26 3.20 21.23
CA ARG A 388 14.55 2.12 21.94
C ARG A 388 15.30 1.61 23.17
N LEU A 389 16.58 1.90 23.28
CA LEU A 389 17.46 1.37 24.32
C LEU A 389 17.63 2.31 25.52
N ARG A 390 16.75 3.30 25.69
CA ARG A 390 16.80 4.19 26.87
C ARG A 390 15.46 4.27 27.58
#